data_ae6b6fabda8cfad003e7b627698545d7
#
_entry.id   ae6b6fabda8cfad003e7b627698545d7
#
_cell.length_a   1.000
_cell.length_b   1.000
_cell.length_c   1.000
_cell.angle_alpha   90.00
_cell.angle_beta   90.00
_cell.angle_gamma   90.00
#
_symmetry.space_group_name_H-M   'P 1'
#
loop_
_entity.id
_entity.type
_entity.pdbx_description
1 polymer ?
#
loop_
_entity_poly.entity_id
_entity_poly.type
_entity_poly.pdbx_seq_one_letter_code
_entity_poly.pdbx_strand_id
1 'polypeptide(L)'
;FLQVAVRARFGYGIDDLRQIVFNLRNRLPVWADAPTQEALLSRFAYAFVQPAGSPYPPILDLRSIDGPFEITGAGGAIGFQPFEVDHGSMAALGFRIGGLAYLPDVVAIPEEAWAHLAGLECWIVDALRRKPHPTHAHLDKVLGWIARLKPRRAVITHMSNSMDYETL
;
A
#
# COMPACT_ATOMS: atom_id res chain seq x y z
N PHE A 1 4.41 11.18 2.50
CA PHE A 1 3.35 10.19 2.42
C PHE A 1 3.99 8.81 2.39
N LEU A 2 3.94 8.07 3.48
CA LEU A 2 4.41 6.71 3.51
C LEU A 2 3.22 5.80 3.75
N GLN A 3 2.71 5.21 2.69
CA GLN A 3 1.88 4.05 2.80
C GLN A 3 2.81 2.88 3.06
N VAL A 4 2.80 2.40 4.27
CA VAL A 4 3.48 1.16 4.59
C VAL A 4 2.41 0.06 4.54
N ALA A 5 2.12 -0.45 3.35
CA ALA A 5 1.61 -1.80 3.24
C ALA A 5 2.76 -2.73 3.66
N VAL A 6 3.06 -2.77 4.95
CA VAL A 6 4.19 -3.54 5.47
C VAL A 6 3.76 -4.97 5.61
N ARG A 7 4.05 -5.72 4.58
CA ARG A 7 4.44 -7.09 4.84
C ARG A 7 5.79 -7.10 5.52
N ALA A 8 5.96 -8.06 6.38
CA ALA A 8 7.12 -8.33 7.21
C ALA A 8 8.50 -8.29 6.53
N ARG A 9 8.59 -8.11 5.22
CA ARG A 9 9.84 -8.08 4.46
C ARG A 9 10.32 -6.69 4.05
N PHE A 10 9.47 -5.66 4.10
CA PHE A 10 9.81 -4.32 3.60
C PHE A 10 10.06 -3.27 4.70
N GLY A 11 9.99 -3.65 5.97
CA GLY A 11 10.23 -2.72 7.08
C GLY A 11 11.68 -2.31 7.31
N TYR A 12 12.63 -2.84 6.55
CA TYR A 12 14.05 -2.56 6.78
C TYR A 12 14.47 -1.11 6.52
N GLY A 13 13.70 -0.35 5.76
CA GLY A 13 13.92 1.09 5.54
C GLY A 13 13.27 2.01 6.60
N ILE A 14 12.65 1.47 7.66
CA ILE A 14 11.93 2.28 8.66
C ILE A 14 12.84 3.25 9.39
N ASP A 15 14.11 2.89 9.61
CA ASP A 15 15.08 3.75 10.26
C ASP A 15 15.53 4.93 9.36
N ASP A 16 15.44 4.82 8.05
CA ASP A 16 15.76 5.90 7.12
C ASP A 16 14.80 7.09 7.27
N LEU A 17 13.59 6.83 7.79
CA LEU A 17 12.59 7.87 8.11
C LEU A 17 13.06 8.80 9.24
N ARG A 18 14.02 8.39 10.04
CA ARG A 18 14.56 9.17 11.16
C ARG A 18 15.08 10.53 10.70
N GLN A 19 15.78 10.58 9.58
CA GLN A 19 16.28 11.83 9.02
C GLN A 19 15.16 12.79 8.60
N ILE A 20 14.07 12.25 8.07
CA ILE A 20 12.89 13.03 7.70
C ILE A 20 12.24 13.61 8.95
N VAL A 21 12.05 12.78 10.00
CA VAL A 21 11.47 13.20 11.28
C VAL A 21 12.31 14.29 11.96
N PHE A 22 13.63 14.17 11.95
CA PHE A 22 14.53 15.18 12.50
C PHE A 22 14.43 16.52 11.75
N ASN A 23 14.32 16.49 10.42
CA ASN A 23 14.16 17.69 9.63
C ASN A 23 12.79 18.34 9.84
N LEU A 24 11.74 17.54 9.90
CA LEU A 24 10.36 18.02 10.11
C LEU A 24 10.06 18.38 11.56
N ARG A 25 10.88 17.91 12.52
CA ARG A 25 10.68 18.03 13.98
C ARG A 25 9.29 17.53 14.43
N ASN A 26 8.76 16.55 13.71
CA ASN A 26 7.46 15.96 13.98
C ASN A 26 7.47 14.48 13.60
N ARG A 27 6.72 13.65 14.35
CA ARG A 27 6.53 12.24 14.00
C ARG A 27 5.79 12.11 12.68
N LEU A 28 6.14 11.10 11.89
CA LEU A 28 5.42 10.78 10.66
C LEU A 28 4.21 9.90 10.97
N PRO A 29 3.00 10.29 10.55
CA PRO A 29 1.83 9.45 10.67
C PRO A 29 1.93 8.24 9.74
N VAL A 30 1.61 7.06 10.28
CA VAL A 30 1.56 5.78 9.58
C VAL A 30 0.18 5.19 9.75
N TRP A 31 -0.57 5.05 8.65
CA TRP A 31 -1.88 4.40 8.66
C TRP A 31 -1.73 2.93 8.32
N ALA A 32 -2.31 2.06 9.14
CA ALA A 32 -2.26 0.62 8.95
C ALA A 32 -3.53 -0.05 9.51
N ASP A 33 -3.96 -1.14 8.90
CA ASP A 33 -4.98 -2.02 9.45
C ASP A 33 -4.46 -2.80 10.65
N ALA A 34 -5.33 -3.43 11.41
CA ALA A 34 -4.98 -4.10 12.66
C ALA A 34 -3.89 -5.19 12.48
N PRO A 35 -3.95 -6.09 11.48
CA PRO A 35 -2.89 -7.08 11.27
C PRO A 35 -1.53 -6.46 10.94
N THR A 36 -1.52 -5.38 10.16
CA THR A 36 -0.29 -4.64 9.82
C THR A 36 0.28 -3.92 11.04
N GLN A 37 -0.56 -3.32 11.89
CA GLN A 37 -0.13 -2.70 13.14
C GLN A 37 0.54 -3.71 14.07
N GLU A 38 -0.06 -4.90 14.24
CA GLU A 38 0.53 -5.97 15.05
C GLU A 38 1.91 -6.38 14.53
N ALA A 39 2.04 -6.56 13.22
CA ALA A 39 3.31 -6.90 12.58
C ALA A 39 4.38 -5.80 12.74
N LEU A 40 3.98 -4.52 12.63
CA LEU A 40 4.85 -3.37 12.84
C LEU A 40 5.33 -3.27 14.28
N LEU A 41 4.41 -3.36 15.25
CA LEU A 41 4.73 -3.27 16.67
C LEU A 41 5.56 -4.46 17.16
N SER A 42 5.32 -5.66 16.63
CA SER A 42 6.12 -6.83 16.97
C SER A 42 7.60 -6.72 16.54
N ARG A 43 7.90 -5.98 15.48
CA ARG A 43 9.25 -5.91 14.88
C ARG A 43 9.95 -4.58 15.08
N PHE A 44 9.18 -3.49 15.07
CA PHE A 44 9.66 -2.12 15.05
C PHE A 44 9.04 -1.26 16.15
N ALA A 45 8.69 -1.87 17.30
CA ALA A 45 8.07 -1.16 18.42
C ALA A 45 8.81 0.13 18.78
N TYR A 46 10.14 0.13 18.74
CA TYR A 46 10.98 1.28 19.05
C TYR A 46 10.74 2.51 18.17
N ALA A 47 10.22 2.30 16.97
CA ALA A 47 9.89 3.40 16.06
C ALA A 47 8.59 4.11 16.45
N PHE A 48 7.70 3.45 17.18
CA PHE A 48 6.37 3.94 17.60
C PHE A 48 6.30 4.28 19.09
N VAL A 49 7.01 3.54 19.93
CA VAL A 49 7.00 3.67 21.38
C VAL A 49 8.45 3.77 21.88
N GLN A 50 8.71 4.76 22.73
CA GLN A 50 10.05 4.90 23.32
C GLN A 50 10.32 3.74 24.28
N PRO A 51 11.36 2.93 24.05
CA PRO A 51 11.74 1.89 25.00
C PRO A 51 12.16 2.49 26.35
N ALA A 52 11.88 1.79 27.45
CA ALA A 52 12.28 2.22 28.78
C ALA A 52 13.80 2.41 28.84
N GLY A 53 14.25 3.57 29.35
CA GLY A 53 15.67 3.93 29.43
C GLY A 53 16.35 4.34 28.12
N SER A 54 15.64 4.34 26.99
CA SER A 54 16.19 4.81 25.72
C SER A 54 16.21 6.34 25.65
N PRO A 55 17.32 6.98 25.22
CA PRO A 55 17.37 8.42 24.97
C PRO A 55 16.71 8.79 23.61
N TYR A 56 16.37 7.82 22.78
CA TYR A 56 15.84 8.05 21.44
C TYR A 56 14.31 8.08 21.45
N PRO A 57 13.69 9.22 21.08
CA PRO A 57 12.23 9.29 20.96
C PRO A 57 11.72 8.46 19.77
N PRO A 58 10.45 8.02 19.80
CA PRO A 58 9.82 7.39 18.65
C PRO A 58 9.69 8.38 17.48
N ILE A 59 9.74 7.84 16.28
CA ILE A 59 9.73 8.64 15.04
C ILE A 59 8.41 8.55 14.27
N LEU A 60 7.57 7.57 14.61
CA LEU A 60 6.32 7.30 13.91
C LEU A 60 5.11 7.45 14.85
N ASP A 61 3.97 7.83 14.27
CA ASP A 61 2.67 7.95 14.91
C ASP A 61 1.71 6.97 14.22
N LEU A 62 1.35 5.88 14.90
CA LEU A 62 0.53 4.81 14.34
C LEU A 62 -0.95 5.18 14.38
N ARG A 63 -1.63 5.06 13.26
CA ARG A 63 -3.05 5.35 13.07
C ARG A 63 -3.77 4.17 12.42
N SER A 64 -4.97 3.86 12.92
CA SER A 64 -5.78 2.77 12.40
C SER A 64 -6.45 3.10 11.08
N ILE A 65 -6.52 2.09 10.20
CA ILE A 65 -7.39 2.06 9.04
C ILE A 65 -8.55 1.11 9.36
N ASP A 66 -9.68 1.68 9.76
CA ASP A 66 -10.90 0.94 10.09
C ASP A 66 -12.02 1.21 9.07
N GLY A 67 -11.72 1.94 7.99
CA GLY A 67 -12.63 2.35 6.95
C GLY A 67 -12.09 3.56 6.17
N PRO A 68 -12.93 4.31 5.50
CA PRO A 68 -12.51 5.53 4.79
C PRO A 68 -11.85 6.53 5.74
N PHE A 69 -10.78 7.16 5.28
CA PHE A 69 -10.05 8.17 6.06
C PHE A 69 -9.52 9.29 5.16
N GLU A 70 -9.14 10.40 5.79
CA GLU A 70 -8.57 11.55 5.09
C GLU A 70 -7.19 11.88 5.62
N ILE A 71 -6.35 12.37 4.71
CA ILE A 71 -5.05 12.93 5.06
C ILE A 71 -5.03 14.39 4.63
N THR A 72 -4.84 15.28 5.59
CA THR A 72 -4.82 16.73 5.36
C THR A 72 -3.38 17.22 5.31
N GLY A 73 -3.09 18.08 4.35
CA GLY A 73 -1.80 18.75 4.18
C GLY A 73 -1.97 20.16 3.63
N ALA A 74 -0.88 20.83 3.27
CA ALA A 74 -0.88 22.18 2.72
C ALA A 74 -1.71 22.30 1.42
N GLY A 75 -1.87 21.22 0.67
CA GLY A 75 -2.70 21.16 -0.56
C GLY A 75 -4.16 20.81 -0.32
N GLY A 76 -4.63 20.73 0.92
CA GLY A 76 -5.98 20.31 1.28
C GLY A 76 -6.06 18.88 1.78
N ALA A 77 -7.29 18.35 1.86
CA ALA A 77 -7.58 16.98 2.28
C ALA A 77 -7.61 16.01 1.09
N ILE A 78 -7.07 14.82 1.28
CA ILE A 78 -7.14 13.72 0.33
C ILE A 78 -7.86 12.57 1.01
N GLY A 79 -9.03 12.18 0.47
CA GLY A 79 -9.82 11.06 0.96
C GLY A 79 -9.32 9.73 0.40
N PHE A 80 -9.24 8.74 1.26
CA PHE A 80 -8.87 7.37 0.97
C PHE A 80 -10.03 6.43 1.27
N GLN A 81 -10.39 5.61 0.31
CA GLN A 81 -11.33 4.51 0.45
C GLN A 81 -10.53 3.20 0.39
N PRO A 82 -10.21 2.58 1.53
CA PRO A 82 -9.58 1.27 1.55
C PRO A 82 -10.58 0.19 1.13
N PHE A 83 -10.09 -0.87 0.52
CA PHE A 83 -10.84 -2.09 0.24
C PHE A 83 -9.91 -3.29 0.25
N GLU A 84 -10.42 -4.43 0.69
CA GLU A 84 -9.64 -5.64 0.83
C GLU A 84 -9.50 -6.38 -0.50
N VAL A 85 -8.32 -6.94 -0.75
CA VAL A 85 -8.00 -7.80 -1.88
C VAL A 85 -7.25 -9.04 -1.42
N ASP A 86 -7.37 -10.13 -2.18
CA ASP A 86 -6.64 -11.36 -1.91
C ASP A 86 -5.17 -11.19 -2.35
N HIS A 87 -4.27 -11.60 -1.48
CA HIS A 87 -2.85 -11.65 -1.73
C HIS A 87 -2.26 -13.02 -1.28
N GLY A 88 -3.01 -14.10 -1.47
CA GLY A 88 -2.65 -15.47 -1.17
C GLY A 88 -2.94 -15.85 0.28
N SER A 89 -1.91 -16.04 1.11
CA SER A 89 -2.10 -16.47 2.51
C SER A 89 -2.62 -15.37 3.44
N MET A 90 -2.81 -14.16 2.94
CA MET A 90 -3.31 -13.01 3.73
C MET A 90 -4.00 -12.01 2.80
N ALA A 91 -4.86 -11.18 3.36
CA ALA A 91 -5.43 -10.03 2.68
C ALA A 91 -4.41 -8.90 2.53
N ALA A 92 -4.62 -8.04 1.55
CA ALA A 92 -3.93 -6.76 1.41
C ALA A 92 -4.96 -5.65 1.15
N LEU A 93 -4.58 -4.40 1.40
CA LEU A 93 -5.45 -3.27 1.12
C LEU A 93 -5.13 -2.65 -0.24
N GLY A 94 -6.17 -2.51 -1.06
CA GLY A 94 -6.21 -1.54 -2.15
C GLY A 94 -6.79 -0.22 -1.66
N PHE A 95 -6.52 0.85 -2.38
CA PHE A 95 -7.01 2.19 -2.05
C PHE A 95 -7.62 2.86 -3.27
N ARG A 96 -8.83 3.40 -3.09
CA ARG A 96 -9.41 4.34 -4.04
C ARG A 96 -9.22 5.76 -3.52
N ILE A 97 -8.76 6.67 -4.38
CA ILE A 97 -8.48 8.07 -4.11
C ILE A 97 -9.12 8.88 -5.25
N GLY A 98 -10.40 9.27 -5.09
CA GLY A 98 -11.17 9.88 -6.17
C GLY A 98 -11.24 8.99 -7.42
N GLY A 99 -10.72 9.45 -8.55
CA GLY A 99 -10.63 8.69 -9.80
C GLY A 99 -9.43 7.75 -9.92
N LEU A 100 -8.55 7.71 -8.92
CA LEU A 100 -7.39 6.83 -8.89
C LEU A 100 -7.66 5.59 -8.03
N ALA A 101 -7.23 4.40 -8.46
CA ALA A 101 -7.05 3.24 -7.58
C ALA A 101 -5.60 2.78 -7.57
N TYR A 102 -5.15 2.30 -6.39
CA TYR A 102 -3.81 1.78 -6.17
C TYR A 102 -3.86 0.40 -5.51
N LEU A 103 -3.43 -0.61 -6.25
CA LEU A 103 -3.36 -2.01 -5.83
C LEU A 103 -1.93 -2.54 -6.04
N PRO A 104 -1.03 -2.34 -5.08
CA PRO A 104 0.38 -2.74 -5.24
C PRO A 104 0.62 -4.24 -5.02
N ASP A 105 -0.27 -4.91 -4.30
CA ASP A 105 -0.16 -6.32 -3.90
C ASP A 105 -1.53 -6.99 -4.06
N VAL A 106 -1.70 -7.81 -5.09
CA VAL A 106 -2.98 -8.49 -5.35
C VAL A 106 -2.78 -9.75 -6.17
N VAL A 107 -3.38 -10.86 -5.77
CA VAL A 107 -3.49 -12.06 -6.61
C VAL A 107 -4.90 -12.25 -7.16
N ALA A 108 -5.92 -11.86 -6.40
CA ALA A 108 -7.30 -11.89 -6.85
C ALA A 108 -8.11 -10.72 -6.25
N ILE A 109 -9.13 -10.31 -6.99
CA ILE A 109 -10.04 -9.23 -6.59
C ILE A 109 -11.36 -9.89 -6.22
N PRO A 110 -11.77 -9.87 -4.92
CA PRO A 110 -13.07 -10.36 -4.47
C PRO A 110 -14.22 -9.62 -5.17
N GLU A 111 -15.38 -10.26 -5.29
CA GLU A 111 -16.50 -9.68 -6.07
C GLU A 111 -16.95 -8.33 -5.49
N GLU A 112 -16.98 -8.20 -4.18
CA GLU A 112 -17.32 -6.95 -3.49
C GLU A 112 -16.34 -5.80 -3.76
N ALA A 113 -15.07 -6.12 -4.00
CA ALA A 113 -14.03 -5.13 -4.25
C ALA A 113 -14.13 -4.47 -5.66
N TRP A 114 -14.79 -5.12 -6.63
CA TRP A 114 -14.94 -4.57 -7.99
C TRP A 114 -15.70 -3.25 -8.02
N ALA A 115 -16.62 -3.03 -7.09
CA ALA A 115 -17.36 -1.78 -6.98
C ALA A 115 -16.43 -0.57 -6.75
N HIS A 116 -15.35 -0.75 -6.00
CA HIS A 116 -14.34 0.29 -5.75
C HIS A 116 -13.49 0.62 -6.97
N LEU A 117 -13.48 -0.25 -7.98
CA LEU A 117 -12.69 -0.11 -9.21
C LEU A 117 -13.50 0.38 -10.41
N ALA A 118 -14.79 0.66 -10.24
CA ALA A 118 -15.63 1.15 -11.31
C ALA A 118 -15.33 2.62 -11.67
N GLY A 119 -15.30 2.95 -12.97
CA GLY A 119 -15.19 4.34 -13.45
C GLY A 119 -13.87 5.03 -13.12
N LEU A 120 -12.76 4.29 -13.11
CA LEU A 120 -11.45 4.85 -12.81
C LEU A 120 -10.90 5.71 -13.96
N GLU A 121 -10.32 6.85 -13.61
CA GLU A 121 -9.47 7.63 -14.51
C GLU A 121 -8.07 7.01 -14.60
N CYS A 122 -7.54 6.53 -13.50
CA CYS A 122 -6.24 5.88 -13.46
C CYS A 122 -6.26 4.67 -12.51
N TRP A 123 -5.69 3.57 -12.95
CA TRP A 123 -5.49 2.39 -12.12
C TRP A 123 -4.03 1.99 -12.08
N ILE A 124 -3.42 2.02 -10.89
CA ILE A 124 -2.06 1.51 -10.64
C ILE A 124 -2.21 0.14 -10.02
N VAL A 125 -1.72 -0.91 -10.69
CA VAL A 125 -1.98 -2.30 -10.32
C VAL A 125 -0.74 -3.18 -10.42
N ASP A 126 -0.62 -4.11 -9.46
CA ASP A 126 0.40 -5.15 -9.43
C ASP A 126 0.33 -6.08 -10.65
N ALA A 127 1.46 -6.28 -11.34
CA ALA A 127 1.67 -7.39 -12.25
C ALA A 127 3.11 -7.88 -12.13
N LEU A 128 3.36 -8.78 -11.21
CA LEU A 128 4.71 -9.19 -10.82
C LEU A 128 5.52 -9.78 -11.97
N ARG A 129 4.91 -10.63 -12.80
CA ARG A 129 5.58 -11.36 -13.89
C ARG A 129 4.58 -11.92 -14.90
N ARG A 130 5.09 -12.46 -16.04
CA ARG A 130 4.24 -13.09 -17.07
C ARG A 130 3.63 -14.43 -16.62
N LYS A 131 4.33 -15.21 -15.78
CA LYS A 131 3.86 -16.52 -15.28
C LYS A 131 3.07 -16.37 -13.98
N PRO A 132 2.07 -17.22 -13.70
CA PRO A 132 1.32 -17.20 -12.45
C PRO A 132 2.21 -17.22 -11.19
N HIS A 133 1.75 -16.53 -10.15
CA HIS A 133 2.38 -16.45 -8.85
C HIS A 133 1.33 -16.69 -7.74
N PRO A 134 1.69 -17.32 -6.61
CA PRO A 134 0.72 -17.66 -5.56
C PRO A 134 0.13 -16.43 -4.83
N THR A 135 0.82 -15.30 -4.84
CA THR A 135 0.40 -14.10 -4.07
C THR A 135 0.28 -12.83 -4.91
N HIS A 136 0.72 -12.83 -6.16
CA HIS A 136 0.67 -11.67 -7.05
C HIS A 136 0.01 -12.01 -8.37
N ALA A 137 -0.64 -11.03 -8.96
CA ALA A 137 -1.18 -11.16 -10.30
C ALA A 137 -0.05 -11.30 -11.34
N HIS A 138 -0.33 -12.05 -12.39
CA HIS A 138 0.51 -12.11 -13.57
C HIS A 138 -0.06 -11.24 -14.70
N LEU A 139 0.78 -10.89 -15.65
CA LEU A 139 0.45 -9.90 -16.68
C LEU A 139 -0.88 -10.17 -17.39
N ASP A 140 -1.10 -11.40 -17.91
CA ASP A 140 -2.33 -11.71 -18.67
C ASP A 140 -3.60 -11.57 -17.82
N LYS A 141 -3.52 -11.91 -16.52
CA LYS A 141 -4.61 -11.72 -15.57
C LYS A 141 -4.96 -10.25 -15.41
N VAL A 142 -3.94 -9.41 -15.24
CA VAL A 142 -4.11 -7.95 -15.10
C VAL A 142 -4.64 -7.32 -16.39
N LEU A 143 -4.15 -7.73 -17.55
CA LEU A 143 -4.68 -7.27 -18.83
C LEU A 143 -6.17 -7.64 -18.99
N GLY A 144 -6.58 -8.83 -18.53
CA GLY A 144 -8.00 -9.22 -18.49
C GLY A 144 -8.83 -8.32 -17.58
N TRP A 145 -8.30 -7.96 -16.40
CA TRP A 145 -8.97 -7.00 -15.49
C TRP A 145 -9.07 -5.60 -16.09
N ILE A 146 -8.01 -5.11 -16.74
CA ILE A 146 -8.01 -3.82 -17.44
C ILE A 146 -9.06 -3.82 -18.56
N ALA A 147 -9.16 -4.90 -19.33
CA ALA A 147 -10.17 -5.04 -20.37
C ALA A 147 -11.62 -5.04 -19.82
N ARG A 148 -11.84 -5.62 -18.62
CA ARG A 148 -13.13 -5.61 -17.91
C ARG A 148 -13.49 -4.20 -17.42
N LEU A 149 -12.57 -3.52 -16.76
CA LEU A 149 -12.80 -2.23 -16.07
C LEU A 149 -12.74 -1.04 -17.02
N LYS A 150 -11.92 -1.13 -18.07
CA LYS A 150 -11.68 -0.06 -19.04
C LYS A 150 -11.35 1.29 -18.38
N PRO A 151 -10.38 1.35 -17.45
CA PRO A 151 -9.95 2.62 -16.89
C PRO A 151 -9.41 3.52 -18.01
N ARG A 152 -9.49 4.83 -17.84
CA ARG A 152 -8.94 5.76 -18.83
C ARG A 152 -7.43 5.57 -19.02
N ARG A 153 -6.73 5.19 -17.94
CA ARG A 153 -5.31 4.86 -17.92
C ARG A 153 -5.05 3.71 -16.94
N ALA A 154 -4.20 2.77 -17.32
CA ALA A 154 -3.66 1.75 -16.43
C ALA A 154 -2.13 1.89 -16.35
N VAL A 155 -1.59 1.70 -15.14
CA VAL A 155 -0.15 1.69 -14.88
C VAL A 155 0.18 0.38 -14.17
N ILE A 156 1.02 -0.43 -14.78
CA ILE A 156 1.50 -1.67 -14.20
C ILE A 156 2.67 -1.34 -13.26
N THR A 157 2.65 -1.90 -12.06
CA THR A 157 3.69 -1.75 -11.05
C THR A 157 4.14 -3.10 -10.50
N HIS A 158 5.09 -3.10 -9.56
CA HIS A 158 5.60 -4.28 -8.88
C HIS A 158 6.26 -5.32 -9.80
N MET A 159 6.71 -4.90 -10.97
CA MET A 159 7.32 -5.78 -11.95
C MET A 159 8.65 -6.33 -11.44
N SER A 160 8.84 -7.65 -11.55
CA SER A 160 10.13 -8.28 -11.29
C SER A 160 11.13 -8.01 -12.42
N ASN A 161 12.39 -8.28 -12.17
CA ASN A 161 13.45 -8.18 -13.16
C ASN A 161 13.31 -9.12 -14.37
N SER A 162 12.33 -10.03 -14.35
CA SER A 162 11.99 -10.88 -15.49
C SER A 162 11.05 -10.21 -16.51
N MET A 163 10.62 -8.98 -16.23
CA MET A 163 9.78 -8.17 -17.10
C MET A 163 10.54 -6.92 -17.51
N ASP A 164 10.71 -6.77 -18.83
CA ASP A 164 11.33 -5.60 -19.42
C ASP A 164 10.25 -4.56 -19.72
N TYR A 165 10.43 -3.36 -19.19
CA TYR A 165 9.48 -2.25 -19.35
C TYR A 165 9.29 -1.85 -20.82
N GLU A 166 10.33 -1.93 -21.65
CA GLU A 166 10.27 -1.51 -23.06
C GLU A 166 9.56 -2.53 -23.96
N THR A 167 9.39 -3.78 -23.48
CA THR A 167 8.75 -4.87 -24.24
C THR A 167 7.36 -5.25 -23.73
N LEU A 168 6.80 -4.47 -22.82
CA LEU A 168 5.45 -4.64 -22.27
C LEU A 168 4.34 -3.94 -23.12
#